data_5fb9aeb53173181ef8fde032ac7e0242
#
_entry.id   5fb9aeb53173181ef8fde032ac7e0242
#
_cell.length_a   1.000
_cell.length_b   1.000
_cell.length_c   1.000
_cell.angle_alpha   90.00
_cell.angle_beta   90.00
_cell.angle_gamma   90.00
#
_symmetry.space_group_name_H-M   'P 1'
#
loop_
_entity.id
_entity.type
_entity.pdbx_description
1 polymer ?
#
loop_
_entity_poly.entity_id
_entity_poly.type
_entity_poly.pdbx_seq_one_letter_code
_entity_poly.pdbx_strand_id
1 'polypeptide(L)'
;MDCDGVLNGYNFWSLLGWKLACLSHSEYIKDWYRRVNDPCGVHESKVKRLAKIIKKTDSKVVMSSSWRFGWWNTLYEDMFDDQRKLTDLLNKYNIEVIDITPKSPDGRRDKEILAWLSKHEDEVESFVILDDERFDLECFVDSNLVQTSSVLKGNIIKGNWRENTGLKREHVKKAIKILNGE
;
A
#
# COMPACT_ATOMS: atom_id res chain seq x y z
N MET A 1 -1.61 6.67 3.76
CA MET A 1 -1.54 5.27 3.34
C MET A 1 -0.35 5.05 2.42
N ASP A 2 0.42 4.01 2.63
CA ASP A 2 1.42 3.54 1.67
C ASP A 2 0.82 2.64 0.59
N CYS A 3 1.47 2.49 -0.56
CA CYS A 3 1.08 1.54 -1.61
C CYS A 3 1.93 0.27 -1.55
N ASP A 4 3.25 0.41 -1.42
CA ASP A 4 4.15 -0.72 -1.30
C ASP A 4 3.88 -1.49 0.00
N GLY A 5 3.89 -2.81 -0.06
CA GLY A 5 3.57 -3.65 1.09
C GLY A 5 2.14 -3.52 1.66
N VAL A 6 1.30 -2.61 1.15
CA VAL A 6 -0.10 -2.44 1.57
C VAL A 6 -1.05 -2.90 0.47
N LEU A 7 -1.07 -2.22 -0.67
CA LEU A 7 -1.94 -2.53 -1.81
C LEU A 7 -1.31 -3.51 -2.80
N ASN A 8 0.01 -3.55 -2.86
CA ASN A 8 0.75 -4.60 -3.57
C ASN A 8 1.23 -5.68 -2.59
N GLY A 9 1.83 -6.72 -3.11
CA GLY A 9 2.38 -7.80 -2.31
C GLY A 9 2.43 -9.09 -3.11
N TYR A 10 3.30 -9.99 -2.69
CA TYR A 10 3.48 -11.26 -3.39
C TYR A 10 2.56 -12.34 -2.83
N ASN A 11 2.18 -13.27 -3.68
CA ASN A 11 1.67 -14.57 -3.28
C ASN A 11 2.69 -15.68 -3.64
N PHE A 12 2.53 -16.84 -3.03
CA PHE A 12 3.44 -17.97 -3.25
C PHE A 12 3.60 -18.33 -4.74
N TRP A 13 2.51 -18.36 -5.49
CA TRP A 13 2.51 -18.77 -6.88
C TRP A 13 3.21 -17.74 -7.79
N SER A 14 3.03 -16.46 -7.53
CA SER A 14 3.74 -15.42 -8.28
C SER A 14 5.24 -15.43 -8.01
N LEU A 15 5.67 -15.67 -6.76
CA LEU A 15 7.09 -15.81 -6.43
C LEU A 15 7.73 -17.06 -7.04
N LEU A 16 7.05 -18.22 -6.96
CA LEU A 16 7.53 -19.47 -7.56
C LEU A 16 7.65 -19.34 -9.07
N GLY A 17 6.62 -18.82 -9.72
CA GLY A 17 6.63 -18.61 -11.17
C GLY A 17 7.72 -17.63 -11.61
N TRP A 18 7.94 -16.53 -10.86
CA TRP A 18 9.03 -15.60 -11.12
C TRP A 18 10.40 -16.28 -11.04
N LYS A 19 10.62 -17.11 -10.00
CA LYS A 19 11.85 -17.88 -9.84
C LYS A 19 12.09 -18.83 -11.02
N LEU A 20 11.04 -19.54 -11.46
CA LEU A 20 11.10 -20.41 -12.61
C LEU A 20 11.38 -19.63 -13.91
N ALA A 21 10.73 -18.48 -14.10
CA ALA A 21 10.98 -17.60 -15.23
C ALA A 21 12.42 -17.07 -15.25
N CYS A 22 12.98 -16.70 -14.09
CA CYS A 22 14.39 -16.30 -13.99
C CYS A 22 15.36 -17.43 -14.32
N LEU A 23 15.06 -18.66 -13.92
CA LEU A 23 15.89 -19.84 -14.23
C LEU A 23 15.85 -20.24 -15.70
N SER A 24 14.82 -19.83 -16.45
CA SER A 24 14.70 -20.14 -17.88
C SER A 24 15.72 -19.44 -18.78
N HIS A 25 16.46 -18.46 -18.26
CA HIS A 25 17.37 -17.58 -19.01
C HIS A 25 16.75 -16.87 -20.24
N SER A 26 15.45 -17.00 -20.45
CA SER A 26 14.71 -16.39 -21.56
C SER A 26 14.10 -15.05 -21.11
N GLU A 27 14.53 -13.94 -21.69
CA GLU A 27 13.94 -12.64 -21.46
C GLU A 27 12.46 -12.58 -21.89
N TYR A 28 12.12 -13.32 -22.95
CA TYR A 28 10.73 -13.44 -23.40
C TYR A 28 9.82 -14.06 -22.31
N ILE A 29 10.27 -15.14 -21.66
CA ILE A 29 9.50 -15.79 -20.57
C ILE A 29 9.41 -14.87 -19.35
N LYS A 30 10.48 -14.15 -19.01
CA LYS A 30 10.49 -13.17 -17.92
C LYS A 30 9.52 -12.02 -18.19
N ASP A 31 9.53 -11.47 -19.37
CA ASP A 31 8.63 -10.38 -19.77
C ASP A 31 7.18 -10.83 -19.83
N TRP A 32 6.92 -12.01 -20.41
CA TRP A 32 5.60 -12.60 -20.40
C TRP A 32 5.08 -12.80 -18.97
N TYR A 33 5.93 -13.31 -18.08
CA TYR A 33 5.57 -13.54 -16.69
C TYR A 33 5.28 -12.23 -15.94
N ARG A 34 6.09 -11.19 -16.15
CA ARG A 34 5.85 -9.84 -15.60
C ARG A 34 4.48 -9.30 -16.02
N ARG A 35 4.16 -9.39 -17.30
CA ARG A 35 2.89 -8.87 -17.85
C ARG A 35 1.66 -9.62 -17.34
N VAL A 36 1.76 -10.94 -17.19
CA VAL A 36 0.62 -11.79 -16.81
C VAL A 36 0.39 -11.83 -15.31
N ASN A 37 1.44 -11.85 -14.52
CA ASN A 37 1.34 -12.08 -13.08
C ASN A 37 1.67 -10.86 -12.23
N ASP A 38 2.30 -9.82 -12.82
CA ASP A 38 2.68 -8.57 -12.14
C ASP A 38 2.92 -8.77 -10.62
N PRO A 39 4.03 -9.45 -10.24
CA PRO A 39 4.24 -9.87 -8.87
C PRO A 39 4.40 -8.68 -7.91
N CYS A 40 4.73 -7.49 -8.44
CA CYS A 40 4.94 -6.27 -7.68
C CYS A 40 3.77 -5.28 -7.79
N GLY A 41 2.78 -5.57 -8.63
CA GLY A 41 1.70 -4.63 -8.91
C GLY A 41 0.59 -4.59 -7.86
N VAL A 42 -0.28 -3.61 -8.00
CA VAL A 42 -1.45 -3.42 -7.13
C VAL A 42 -2.44 -4.58 -7.28
N HIS A 43 -2.86 -5.16 -6.17
CA HIS A 43 -3.78 -6.28 -6.13
C HIS A 43 -5.21 -5.86 -5.77
N GLU A 44 -6.16 -6.19 -6.62
CA GLU A 44 -7.57 -5.90 -6.42
C GLU A 44 -8.11 -6.36 -5.06
N SER A 45 -7.65 -7.52 -4.57
CA SER A 45 -8.08 -8.06 -3.27
C SER A 45 -7.65 -7.17 -2.08
N LYS A 46 -6.57 -6.41 -2.22
CA LYS A 46 -6.11 -5.45 -1.21
C LYS A 46 -6.90 -4.16 -1.29
N VAL A 47 -7.15 -3.66 -2.51
CA VAL A 47 -8.00 -2.49 -2.74
C VAL A 47 -9.42 -2.74 -2.23
N LYS A 48 -10.00 -3.93 -2.44
CA LYS A 48 -11.27 -4.33 -1.81
C LYS A 48 -11.26 -4.25 -0.28
N ARG A 49 -10.13 -4.57 0.35
CA ARG A 49 -9.99 -4.47 1.81
C ARG A 49 -9.90 -3.03 2.27
N LEU A 50 -9.20 -2.17 1.53
CA LEU A 50 -9.19 -0.73 1.77
C LEU A 50 -10.59 -0.15 1.63
N ALA A 51 -11.31 -0.46 0.56
CA ALA A 51 -12.69 -0.06 0.36
C ALA A 51 -13.61 -0.48 1.52
N LYS A 52 -13.35 -1.65 2.14
CA LYS A 52 -14.10 -2.09 3.31
C LYS A 52 -13.83 -1.24 4.54
N ILE A 53 -12.60 -0.77 4.75
CA ILE A 53 -12.29 0.17 5.84
C ILE A 53 -13.09 1.44 5.61
N ILE A 54 -12.93 2.07 4.45
CA ILE A 54 -13.60 3.32 4.08
C ILE A 54 -15.12 3.22 4.26
N LYS A 55 -15.74 2.17 3.70
CA LYS A 55 -17.19 1.96 3.81
C LYS A 55 -17.68 1.81 5.27
N LYS A 56 -16.83 1.33 6.18
CA LYS A 56 -17.22 1.09 7.58
C LYS A 56 -16.97 2.27 8.51
N THR A 57 -16.13 3.21 8.10
CA THR A 57 -15.67 4.31 8.95
C THR A 57 -15.92 5.68 8.32
N ASP A 58 -16.44 5.71 7.08
CA ASP A 58 -16.58 6.92 6.26
C ASP A 58 -15.29 7.75 6.13
N SER A 59 -14.16 7.07 6.26
CA SER A 59 -12.85 7.71 6.21
C SER A 59 -12.44 8.06 4.77
N LYS A 60 -11.57 9.04 4.64
CA LYS A 60 -10.92 9.44 3.39
C LYS A 60 -9.51 8.90 3.31
N VAL A 61 -8.93 8.92 2.12
CA VAL A 61 -7.55 8.44 1.90
C VAL A 61 -6.64 9.61 1.59
N VAL A 62 -5.53 9.69 2.35
CA VAL A 62 -4.39 10.54 2.04
C VAL A 62 -3.21 9.63 1.69
N MET A 63 -2.58 9.85 0.54
CA MET A 63 -1.48 9.01 0.11
C MET A 63 -0.15 9.51 0.67
N SER A 64 0.58 8.62 1.34
CA SER A 64 1.90 8.86 1.90
C SER A 64 3.00 8.05 1.20
N SER A 65 2.66 7.26 0.20
CA SER A 65 3.60 6.45 -0.58
C SER A 65 4.52 7.30 -1.45
N SER A 66 5.71 6.79 -1.75
CA SER A 66 6.58 7.36 -2.79
C SER A 66 5.90 7.40 -4.16
N TRP A 67 4.91 6.56 -4.41
CA TRP A 67 4.10 6.55 -5.63
C TRP A 67 3.38 7.87 -5.88
N ARG A 68 3.09 8.67 -4.84
CA ARG A 68 2.44 9.98 -4.97
C ARG A 68 3.21 10.93 -5.88
N PHE A 69 4.54 10.80 -5.91
CA PHE A 69 5.39 11.57 -6.79
C PHE A 69 5.32 10.99 -8.21
N GLY A 70 4.68 11.66 -9.14
CA GLY A 70 4.47 11.20 -10.50
C GLY A 70 3.12 10.49 -10.74
N TRP A 71 2.30 10.29 -9.69
CA TRP A 71 0.91 9.86 -9.82
C TRP A 71 -0.08 11.00 -9.56
N TRP A 72 0.14 11.76 -8.48
CA TRP A 72 -0.72 12.87 -8.10
C TRP A 72 -0.68 14.00 -9.14
N ASN A 73 -1.85 14.44 -9.61
CA ASN A 73 -2.00 15.46 -10.66
C ASN A 73 -1.37 15.09 -12.02
N THR A 74 -1.09 13.82 -12.27
CA THR A 74 -0.62 13.31 -13.56
C THR A 74 -1.84 12.92 -14.40
N LEU A 75 -1.85 13.32 -15.68
CA LEU A 75 -2.89 12.89 -16.60
C LEU A 75 -2.83 11.38 -16.80
N TYR A 76 -3.99 10.74 -16.92
CA TYR A 76 -4.08 9.27 -17.02
C TYR A 76 -3.24 8.68 -18.15
N GLU A 77 -3.19 9.36 -19.31
CA GLU A 77 -2.38 8.98 -20.47
C GLU A 77 -0.87 9.01 -20.21
N ASP A 78 -0.42 9.88 -19.30
CA ASP A 78 0.99 10.05 -18.95
C ASP A 78 1.45 9.14 -17.80
N MET A 79 0.51 8.41 -17.17
CA MET A 79 0.80 7.49 -16.08
C MET A 79 1.50 6.22 -16.57
N PHE A 80 2.38 5.67 -15.74
CA PHE A 80 2.90 4.31 -15.93
C PHE A 80 1.80 3.25 -15.72
N ASP A 81 2.00 2.05 -16.26
CA ASP A 81 1.00 0.95 -16.19
C ASP A 81 0.54 0.64 -14.77
N ASP A 82 1.45 0.62 -13.79
CA ASP A 82 1.11 0.38 -12.39
C ASP A 82 0.28 1.50 -11.79
N GLN A 83 0.55 2.74 -12.18
CA GLN A 83 -0.21 3.91 -11.74
C GLN A 83 -1.61 3.93 -12.35
N ARG A 84 -1.74 3.59 -13.64
CA ARG A 84 -3.05 3.40 -14.30
C ARG A 84 -3.86 2.31 -13.59
N LYS A 85 -3.24 1.17 -13.34
CA LYS A 85 -3.88 0.05 -12.63
C LYS A 85 -4.34 0.44 -11.22
N LEU A 86 -3.53 1.21 -10.49
CA LEU A 86 -3.93 1.76 -9.19
C LEU A 86 -5.15 2.65 -9.34
N THR A 87 -5.11 3.61 -10.26
CA THR A 87 -6.20 4.55 -10.55
C THR A 87 -7.48 3.83 -10.92
N ASP A 88 -7.41 2.84 -11.83
CA ASP A 88 -8.57 2.05 -12.26
C ASP A 88 -9.20 1.27 -11.09
N LEU A 89 -8.37 0.69 -10.23
CA LEU A 89 -8.85 -0.05 -9.07
C LEU A 89 -9.44 0.87 -7.99
N LEU A 90 -8.84 2.04 -7.74
CA LEU A 90 -9.41 3.02 -6.82
C LEU A 90 -10.78 3.49 -7.33
N ASN A 91 -10.89 3.85 -8.60
CA ASN A 91 -12.14 4.24 -9.24
C ASN A 91 -13.20 3.13 -9.20
N LYS A 92 -12.82 1.88 -9.51
CA LYS A 92 -13.70 0.71 -9.46
C LYS A 92 -14.37 0.50 -8.10
N TYR A 93 -13.67 0.86 -7.03
CA TYR A 93 -14.16 0.70 -5.65
C TYR A 93 -14.63 2.01 -5.01
N ASN A 94 -14.78 3.09 -5.79
CA ASN A 94 -15.17 4.43 -5.33
C ASN A 94 -14.29 4.92 -4.17
N ILE A 95 -12.97 4.70 -4.28
CA ILE A 95 -11.99 5.18 -3.31
C ILE A 95 -11.44 6.50 -3.80
N GLU A 96 -11.77 7.56 -3.11
CA GLU A 96 -11.23 8.89 -3.36
C GLU A 96 -9.95 9.08 -2.55
N VAL A 97 -8.87 9.45 -3.22
CA VAL A 97 -7.66 9.99 -2.57
C VAL A 97 -7.81 11.50 -2.57
N ILE A 98 -7.98 12.09 -1.39
CA ILE A 98 -8.31 13.52 -1.26
C ILE A 98 -7.07 14.40 -1.25
N ASP A 99 -5.90 13.86 -0.85
CA ASP A 99 -4.65 14.60 -0.76
C ASP A 99 -3.44 13.66 -0.68
N ILE A 100 -2.25 14.24 -0.70
CA ILE A 100 -0.98 13.57 -0.49
C ILE A 100 -0.19 14.23 0.64
N THR A 101 0.65 13.45 1.36
CA THR A 101 1.57 14.05 2.34
C THR A 101 2.67 14.84 1.62
N PRO A 102 3.15 15.97 2.21
CA PRO A 102 4.26 16.73 1.64
C PRO A 102 5.54 15.89 1.70
N LYS A 103 6.56 16.29 0.93
CA LYS A 103 7.89 15.69 1.01
C LYS A 103 8.68 16.36 2.13
N SER A 104 9.20 15.58 3.08
CA SER A 104 10.14 16.09 4.06
C SER A 104 11.57 16.21 3.48
N PRO A 105 12.39 17.17 3.95
CA PRO A 105 13.76 17.35 3.45
C PRO A 105 14.66 16.12 3.68
N ASP A 106 14.42 15.38 4.75
CA ASP A 106 15.18 14.19 5.16
C ASP A 106 14.49 12.87 4.75
N GLY A 107 13.35 12.96 4.03
CA GLY A 107 12.62 11.80 3.53
C GLY A 107 11.89 10.99 4.61
N ARG A 108 11.81 11.50 5.85
CA ARG A 108 11.16 10.80 6.96
C ARG A 108 9.65 10.86 6.87
N ARG A 109 9.01 9.70 6.83
CA ARG A 109 7.56 9.57 6.68
C ARG A 109 6.77 10.06 7.89
N ASP A 110 7.29 9.88 9.11
CA ASP A 110 6.65 10.43 10.31
C ASP A 110 6.48 11.95 10.23
N LYS A 111 7.51 12.67 9.78
CA LYS A 111 7.46 14.11 9.60
C LYS A 111 6.52 14.55 8.49
N GLU A 112 6.45 13.79 7.41
CA GLU A 112 5.52 14.03 6.30
C GLU A 112 4.06 13.90 6.76
N ILE A 113 3.76 12.85 7.53
CA ILE A 113 2.42 12.61 8.09
C ILE A 113 2.07 13.68 9.13
N LEU A 114 2.98 13.97 10.07
CA LEU A 114 2.76 14.99 11.08
C LEU A 114 2.56 16.38 10.48
N ALA A 115 3.34 16.75 9.45
CA ALA A 115 3.18 18.02 8.76
C ALA A 115 1.81 18.13 8.07
N TRP A 116 1.31 17.04 7.48
CA TRP A 116 -0.03 17.01 6.90
C TRP A 116 -1.12 17.12 7.98
N LEU A 117 -1.02 16.33 9.05
CA LEU A 117 -1.97 16.35 10.16
C LEU A 117 -2.04 17.73 10.83
N SER A 118 -0.89 18.37 11.09
CA SER A 118 -0.85 19.72 11.68
C SER A 118 -1.55 20.78 10.83
N LYS A 119 -1.50 20.62 9.51
CA LYS A 119 -2.19 21.53 8.58
C LYS A 119 -3.71 21.34 8.57
N HIS A 120 -4.18 20.14 8.95
CA HIS A 120 -5.58 19.73 8.87
C HIS A 120 -6.15 19.34 10.26
N GLU A 121 -5.58 19.90 11.34
CA GLU A 121 -5.93 19.52 12.72
C GLU A 121 -7.41 19.74 13.05
N ASP A 122 -8.02 20.77 12.47
CA ASP A 122 -9.44 21.09 12.66
C ASP A 122 -10.39 20.19 11.86
N GLU A 123 -9.86 19.39 10.90
CA GLU A 123 -10.64 18.56 9.99
C GLU A 123 -10.54 17.07 10.32
N VAL A 124 -9.48 16.65 11.05
CA VAL A 124 -9.17 15.25 11.31
C VAL A 124 -9.61 14.83 12.70
N GLU A 125 -10.72 14.11 12.80
CA GLU A 125 -11.22 13.54 14.06
C GLU A 125 -10.39 12.32 14.52
N SER A 126 -10.03 11.45 13.58
CA SER A 126 -9.22 10.25 13.81
C SER A 126 -8.46 9.85 12.57
N PHE A 127 -7.36 9.14 12.74
CA PHE A 127 -6.59 8.65 11.60
C PHE A 127 -5.96 7.29 11.86
N VAL A 128 -5.66 6.57 10.80
CA VAL A 128 -4.90 5.32 10.81
C VAL A 128 -3.84 5.35 9.71
N ILE A 129 -2.65 4.88 10.04
CA ILE A 129 -1.55 4.71 9.09
C ILE A 129 -1.53 3.25 8.67
N LEU A 130 -1.62 3.00 7.36
CA LEU A 130 -1.41 1.69 6.75
C LEU A 130 -0.05 1.71 6.08
N ASP A 131 0.90 0.95 6.59
CA ASP A 131 2.27 0.91 6.10
C ASP A 131 2.91 -0.45 6.41
N ASP A 132 3.84 -0.93 5.61
CA ASP A 132 4.59 -2.16 5.90
C ASP A 132 5.88 -1.88 6.65
N GLU A 133 6.37 -0.65 6.57
CA GLU A 133 7.54 -0.19 7.30
C GLU A 133 7.17 0.37 8.68
N ARG A 134 8.11 0.21 9.61
CA ARG A 134 8.00 0.69 10.98
C ARG A 134 9.10 1.71 11.32
N PHE A 135 10.17 1.67 10.57
CA PHE A 135 11.44 2.29 10.93
C PHE A 135 11.34 3.81 11.24
N ASP A 136 10.57 4.55 10.47
CA ASP A 136 10.35 6.00 10.67
C ASP A 136 8.91 6.33 11.11
N LEU A 137 8.22 5.34 11.68
CA LEU A 137 6.84 5.46 12.18
C LEU A 137 6.71 5.02 13.65
N GLU A 138 7.83 4.96 14.38
CA GLU A 138 7.85 4.47 15.77
C GLU A 138 6.92 5.23 16.70
N CYS A 139 6.76 6.54 16.49
CA CYS A 139 5.85 7.36 17.28
C CYS A 139 4.37 7.00 17.14
N PHE A 140 3.99 6.21 16.11
CA PHE A 140 2.60 5.80 15.85
C PHE A 140 2.33 4.32 16.17
N VAL A 141 3.35 3.55 16.56
CA VAL A 141 3.26 2.06 16.65
C VAL A 141 2.20 1.59 17.62
N ASP A 142 2.10 2.24 18.78
CA ASP A 142 1.18 1.82 19.84
C ASP A 142 -0.21 2.48 19.73
N SER A 143 -0.41 3.33 18.73
CA SER A 143 -1.67 4.08 18.54
C SER A 143 -2.27 3.89 17.14
N ASN A 144 -1.72 4.54 16.15
CA ASN A 144 -2.36 4.73 14.84
C ASN A 144 -1.78 3.84 13.74
N LEU A 145 -0.66 3.13 13.97
CA LEU A 145 -0.03 2.29 12.94
C LEU A 145 -0.67 0.91 12.86
N VAL A 146 -1.15 0.59 11.68
CA VAL A 146 -1.46 -0.78 11.26
C VAL A 146 -0.35 -1.24 10.32
N GLN A 147 0.67 -1.86 10.91
CA GLN A 147 1.77 -2.41 10.13
C GLN A 147 1.30 -3.63 9.34
N THR A 148 1.46 -3.58 8.03
CA THR A 148 1.24 -4.72 7.12
C THR A 148 2.52 -5.54 6.97
N SER A 149 2.51 -6.61 6.20
CA SER A 149 3.71 -7.42 5.99
C SER A 149 4.29 -7.17 4.61
N SER A 150 5.53 -6.69 4.58
CA SER A 150 6.35 -6.65 3.36
C SER A 150 6.98 -8.02 3.07
N VAL A 151 7.26 -8.28 1.80
CA VAL A 151 8.02 -9.46 1.35
C VAL A 151 9.46 -9.42 1.83
N LEU A 152 10.01 -8.23 1.99
CA LEU A 152 11.45 -8.04 2.24
C LEU A 152 11.84 -8.38 3.69
N LYS A 153 10.91 -8.47 4.63
CA LYS A 153 11.21 -8.78 6.04
C LYS A 153 11.08 -10.27 6.37
N GLY A 154 12.06 -11.05 5.96
CA GLY A 154 12.44 -12.29 6.66
C GLY A 154 11.57 -13.54 6.47
N ASN A 155 10.40 -13.47 5.88
CA ASN A 155 9.54 -14.65 5.72
C ASN A 155 10.02 -15.58 4.60
N ILE A 156 10.70 -15.05 3.60
CA ILE A 156 11.34 -15.85 2.54
C ILE A 156 12.47 -16.69 3.13
N ILE A 157 13.26 -16.15 4.06
CA ILE A 157 14.41 -16.83 4.67
C ILE A 157 13.94 -17.90 5.68
N LYS A 158 12.78 -17.72 6.32
CA LYS A 158 12.21 -18.66 7.31
C LYS A 158 11.32 -19.75 6.70
N GLY A 159 11.21 -19.84 5.37
CA GLY A 159 10.42 -20.88 4.71
C GLY A 159 8.90 -20.71 4.79
N ASN A 160 8.39 -19.63 5.35
CA ASN A 160 6.95 -19.32 5.40
C ASN A 160 6.43 -18.72 4.09
N TRP A 161 6.61 -19.45 3.00
CA TRP A 161 6.20 -19.10 1.64
C TRP A 161 4.69 -18.90 1.44
N ARG A 162 3.89 -19.24 2.45
CA ARG A 162 2.42 -19.23 2.36
C ARG A 162 1.77 -17.93 2.85
N GLU A 163 2.54 -17.02 3.41
CA GLU A 163 1.96 -15.77 3.91
C GLU A 163 1.71 -14.79 2.77
N ASN A 164 0.45 -14.53 2.55
CA ASN A 164 -0.04 -13.47 1.70
C ASN A 164 0.39 -12.13 2.31
N THR A 165 1.23 -11.36 1.63
CA THR A 165 1.71 -10.05 2.09
C THR A 165 0.70 -8.93 1.84
N GLY A 166 0.96 -7.73 2.34
CA GLY A 166 0.10 -6.56 2.18
C GLY A 166 -1.11 -6.56 3.13
N LEU A 167 -2.11 -5.77 2.80
CA LEU A 167 -3.31 -5.57 3.64
C LEU A 167 -4.13 -6.84 3.79
N LYS A 168 -4.24 -7.37 5.03
CA LYS A 168 -4.98 -8.59 5.40
C LYS A 168 -6.29 -8.26 6.12
N ARG A 169 -7.12 -9.29 6.39
CA ARG A 169 -8.40 -9.12 7.11
C ARG A 169 -8.22 -8.66 8.56
N GLU A 170 -7.18 -9.11 9.24
CA GLU A 170 -6.82 -8.65 10.58
C GLU A 170 -6.46 -7.16 10.60
N HIS A 171 -5.70 -6.69 9.60
CA HIS A 171 -5.35 -5.27 9.46
C HIS A 171 -6.60 -4.41 9.25
N VAL A 172 -7.56 -4.88 8.45
CA VAL A 172 -8.86 -4.19 8.27
C VAL A 172 -9.60 -4.04 9.60
N LYS A 173 -9.65 -5.10 10.42
CA LYS A 173 -10.30 -5.05 11.73
C LYS A 173 -9.61 -4.05 12.66
N LYS A 174 -8.27 -4.09 12.71
CA LYS A 174 -7.48 -3.16 13.53
C LYS A 174 -7.68 -1.71 13.08
N ALA A 175 -7.63 -1.45 11.77
CA ALA A 175 -7.83 -0.11 11.23
C ALA A 175 -9.22 0.47 11.57
N ILE A 176 -10.28 -0.35 11.43
CA ILE A 176 -11.64 0.07 11.78
C ILE A 176 -11.76 0.40 13.28
N LYS A 177 -11.16 -0.40 14.17
CA LYS A 177 -11.17 -0.13 15.62
C LYS A 177 -10.50 1.21 15.94
N ILE A 178 -9.29 1.44 15.40
CA ILE A 178 -8.56 2.70 15.60
C ILE A 178 -9.41 3.91 15.14
N LEU A 179 -10.00 3.83 13.94
CA LEU A 179 -10.80 4.92 13.39
C LEU A 179 -12.09 5.17 14.19
N ASN A 180 -12.65 4.15 14.84
CA ASN A 180 -13.84 4.27 15.70
C ASN A 180 -13.49 4.60 17.18
N GLY A 181 -12.22 4.72 17.54
CA GLY A 181 -11.80 4.99 18.93
C GLY A 181 -11.96 3.81 19.88
N GLU A 182 -11.87 2.55 19.36
CA GLU A 182 -12.04 1.30 20.12
C GLU A 182 -10.70 0.65 20.51
#